data_bb2d23d04bb2322cd5444e35d304da9d
#
_entry.id   bb2d23d04bb2322cd5444e35d304da9d
#
_cell.length_a   1.000
_cell.length_b   1.000
_cell.length_c   1.000
_cell.angle_alpha   90.00
_cell.angle_beta   90.00
_cell.angle_gamma   90.00
#
_symmetry.space_group_name_H-M   'P 1'
#
loop_
_entity.id
_entity.type
_entity.pdbx_description
1 polymer ?
#
loop_
_entity_poly.entity_id
_entity_poly.type
_entity_poly.pdbx_seq_one_letter_code
_entity_poly.pdbx_strand_id
1 'polypeptide(L)'
;YYAVADYTAVNPEFGTMDDWKSLVNRAHELGFKVITDWVANHTGADNRWMQSNPDFFLKNKDGQFAYAFDWSDTRDLNYWNPLLHDSMINAMKFWLTETKIDGFRCDVAAEAPRSFWQHCIAELKTVKPDIFMLAEGDVAWLHDAGFHASYGWDGFAKMKKVAKGEASAKVLDTVLLKLDETYTPDYIKMYFTSNHDENSWNKADYATMPGAVHAPFAVLSQTWKNTLPLIYSGQEEPFLDSISFFYKDTISFSKFQRAPFYKTL
;
A
#
# COMPACT_ATOMS: atom_id res chain seq x y z
N TYR A 1 -13.47 4.27 -5.15
CA TYR A 1 -12.43 4.85 -4.27
C TYR A 1 -11.03 4.31 -4.55
N TYR A 2 -10.89 3.14 -5.19
CA TYR A 2 -9.59 2.48 -5.44
C TYR A 2 -8.99 2.80 -6.82
N ALA A 3 -9.75 3.44 -7.71
CA ALA A 3 -9.31 3.78 -9.04
C ALA A 3 -9.15 5.30 -9.19
N VAL A 4 -8.00 5.75 -9.71
CA VAL A 4 -7.63 7.17 -9.76
C VAL A 4 -8.29 7.87 -10.93
N ALA A 5 -9.08 8.91 -10.67
CA ALA A 5 -9.66 9.80 -11.68
C ALA A 5 -8.69 10.95 -12.06
N ASP A 6 -7.93 11.46 -11.11
CA ASP A 6 -6.92 12.52 -11.30
C ASP A 6 -5.76 12.35 -10.32
N TYR A 7 -4.54 12.19 -10.85
CA TYR A 7 -3.33 12.00 -10.05
C TYR A 7 -2.86 13.24 -9.29
N THR A 8 -3.46 14.41 -9.49
CA THR A 8 -3.05 15.67 -8.87
C THR A 8 -4.17 16.38 -8.10
N ALA A 9 -5.26 15.67 -7.84
CA ALA A 9 -6.41 16.22 -7.12
C ALA A 9 -6.76 15.39 -5.88
N VAL A 10 -7.38 16.04 -4.91
CA VAL A 10 -8.03 15.40 -3.77
C VAL A 10 -9.47 15.07 -4.17
N ASN A 11 -9.95 13.87 -3.82
CA ASN A 11 -11.37 13.55 -3.99
C ASN A 11 -12.22 14.49 -3.13
N PRO A 12 -13.16 15.26 -3.72
CA PRO A 12 -13.95 16.26 -3.00
C PRO A 12 -14.82 15.68 -1.87
N GLU A 13 -15.08 14.37 -1.84
CA GLU A 13 -15.73 13.72 -0.70
C GLU A 13 -14.88 13.73 0.57
N PHE A 14 -13.55 13.86 0.45
CA PHE A 14 -12.61 13.86 1.57
C PHE A 14 -12.10 15.26 1.93
N GLY A 15 -12.48 16.27 1.17
CA GLY A 15 -12.10 17.66 1.39
C GLY A 15 -11.36 18.29 0.22
N THR A 16 -10.64 19.34 0.51
CA THR A 16 -9.87 20.15 -0.45
C THR A 16 -8.38 19.87 -0.37
N MET A 17 -7.61 20.39 -1.30
CA MET A 17 -6.14 20.39 -1.23
C MET A 17 -5.62 21.11 0.03
N ASP A 18 -6.29 22.16 0.48
CA ASP A 18 -5.90 22.89 1.70
C ASP A 18 -6.19 22.07 2.96
N ASP A 19 -7.28 21.30 2.99
CA ASP A 19 -7.56 20.34 4.07
C ASP A 19 -6.49 19.27 4.14
N TRP A 20 -6.08 18.73 2.97
CA TRP A 20 -4.99 17.77 2.89
C TRP A 20 -3.66 18.35 3.40
N LYS A 21 -3.28 19.55 2.94
CA LYS A 21 -2.07 20.24 3.41
C LYS A 21 -2.12 20.48 4.94
N SER A 22 -3.28 20.83 5.46
CA SER A 22 -3.49 21.01 6.91
C SER A 22 -3.29 19.72 7.68
N LEU A 23 -3.80 18.60 7.16
CA LEU A 23 -3.60 17.27 7.73
C LEU A 23 -2.12 16.89 7.77
N VAL A 24 -1.40 17.04 6.64
CA VAL A 24 0.04 16.73 6.56
C VAL A 24 0.84 17.58 7.54
N ASN A 25 0.59 18.90 7.57
CA ASN A 25 1.27 19.79 8.52
C ASN A 25 1.01 19.37 9.96
N ARG A 26 -0.25 19.06 10.31
CA ARG A 26 -0.60 18.62 11.67
C ARG A 26 0.06 17.30 12.04
N ALA A 27 0.13 16.36 11.11
CA ALA A 27 0.85 15.11 11.32
C ALA A 27 2.34 15.34 11.60
N HIS A 28 2.98 16.22 10.84
CA HIS A 28 4.39 16.59 11.04
C HIS A 28 4.63 17.28 12.39
N GLU A 29 3.75 18.18 12.82
CA GLU A 29 3.81 18.79 14.16
C GLU A 29 3.77 17.76 15.30
N LEU A 30 3.06 16.65 15.07
CA LEU A 30 2.96 15.53 16.02
C LEU A 30 4.11 14.51 15.87
N GLY A 31 5.04 14.73 14.96
CA GLY A 31 6.20 13.88 14.71
C GLY A 31 5.93 12.70 13.76
N PHE A 32 4.78 12.64 13.12
CA PHE A 32 4.47 11.62 12.13
C PHE A 32 5.07 11.94 10.76
N LYS A 33 5.37 10.90 10.00
CA LYS A 33 5.62 10.96 8.57
C LYS A 33 4.36 10.56 7.81
N VAL A 34 4.09 11.23 6.69
CA VAL A 34 2.89 10.99 5.89
C VAL A 34 3.29 10.45 4.53
N ILE A 35 2.76 9.29 4.17
CA ILE A 35 2.87 8.74 2.82
C ILE A 35 1.47 8.60 2.22
N THR A 36 1.35 8.72 0.89
CA THR A 36 0.08 8.50 0.21
C THR A 36 0.12 7.21 -0.60
N ASP A 37 -1.03 6.60 -0.79
CA ASP A 37 -1.18 5.50 -1.72
C ASP A 37 -0.99 5.98 -3.15
N TRP A 38 -0.37 5.15 -4.00
CA TRP A 38 -0.07 5.47 -5.39
C TRP A 38 -0.34 4.29 -6.30
N VAL A 39 -1.37 4.40 -7.13
CA VAL A 39 -1.77 3.36 -8.06
C VAL A 39 -1.10 3.61 -9.41
N ALA A 40 0.01 2.92 -9.68
CA ALA A 40 0.78 3.10 -10.91
C ALA A 40 0.40 2.12 -12.03
N ASN A 41 -0.28 1.01 -11.72
CA ASN A 41 -0.62 0.00 -12.71
C ASN A 41 -1.82 0.38 -13.59
N HIS A 42 -2.82 1.03 -13.02
CA HIS A 42 -4.09 1.32 -13.69
C HIS A 42 -4.71 2.63 -13.18
N THR A 43 -5.76 3.08 -13.85
CA THR A 43 -6.57 4.24 -13.44
C THR A 43 -8.05 3.86 -13.39
N GLY A 44 -8.89 4.76 -12.90
CA GLY A 44 -10.32 4.70 -13.14
C GLY A 44 -10.68 4.87 -14.61
N ALA A 45 -11.83 4.33 -15.00
CA ALA A 45 -12.37 4.50 -16.36
C ALA A 45 -12.78 5.95 -16.67
N ASP A 46 -12.83 6.80 -15.65
CA ASP A 46 -13.13 8.24 -15.70
C ASP A 46 -11.87 9.12 -15.59
N ASN A 47 -10.66 8.52 -15.61
CA ASN A 47 -9.41 9.26 -15.52
C ASN A 47 -9.29 10.29 -16.68
N ARG A 48 -8.91 11.51 -16.34
CA ARG A 48 -8.82 12.61 -17.32
C ARG A 48 -7.81 12.36 -18.44
N TRP A 49 -6.77 11.55 -18.22
CA TRP A 49 -5.83 11.16 -19.27
C TRP A 49 -6.49 10.31 -20.38
N MET A 50 -7.63 9.65 -20.09
CA MET A 50 -8.40 8.94 -21.14
C MET A 50 -8.78 9.84 -22.30
N GLN A 51 -9.03 11.12 -22.04
CA GLN A 51 -9.40 12.12 -23.05
C GLN A 51 -8.18 12.86 -23.59
N SER A 52 -7.26 13.28 -22.71
CA SER A 52 -6.10 14.10 -23.11
C SER A 52 -4.96 13.29 -23.73
N ASN A 53 -4.75 12.06 -23.29
CA ASN A 53 -3.62 11.21 -23.64
C ASN A 53 -4.05 9.72 -23.79
N PRO A 54 -4.94 9.38 -24.73
CA PRO A 54 -5.47 8.02 -24.84
C PRO A 54 -4.40 6.95 -25.11
N ASP A 55 -3.23 7.33 -25.61
CA ASP A 55 -2.09 6.43 -25.85
C ASP A 55 -1.33 6.06 -24.56
N PHE A 56 -1.70 6.67 -23.42
CA PHE A 56 -1.23 6.24 -22.10
C PHE A 56 -1.87 4.93 -21.64
N PHE A 57 -2.85 4.41 -22.37
CA PHE A 57 -3.59 3.23 -21.99
C PHE A 57 -3.39 2.08 -22.96
N LEU A 58 -3.33 0.86 -22.42
CA LEU A 58 -3.32 -0.35 -23.21
C LEU A 58 -4.68 -0.57 -23.87
N LYS A 59 -4.66 -1.16 -25.06
CA LYS A 59 -5.85 -1.59 -25.80
C LYS A 59 -5.82 -3.09 -26.06
N ASN A 60 -6.96 -3.71 -25.96
CA ASN A 60 -7.14 -5.09 -26.36
C ASN A 60 -7.16 -5.24 -27.91
N LYS A 61 -7.26 -6.49 -28.40
CA LYS A 61 -7.29 -6.80 -29.83
C LYS A 61 -8.47 -6.17 -30.60
N ASP A 62 -9.53 -5.79 -29.90
CA ASP A 62 -10.73 -5.17 -30.47
C ASP A 62 -10.64 -3.62 -30.44
N GLY A 63 -9.50 -3.06 -30.01
CA GLY A 63 -9.24 -1.63 -29.91
C GLY A 63 -9.86 -0.95 -28.70
N GLN A 64 -10.46 -1.71 -27.78
CA GLN A 64 -11.03 -1.20 -26.53
C GLN A 64 -9.93 -1.06 -25.47
N PHE A 65 -10.07 -0.12 -24.53
CA PHE A 65 -9.16 0.01 -23.43
C PHE A 65 -9.14 -1.24 -22.57
N ALA A 66 -7.95 -1.76 -22.28
CA ALA A 66 -7.73 -2.96 -21.48
C ALA A 66 -7.87 -2.68 -19.98
N TYR A 67 -8.16 -3.72 -19.23
CA TYR A 67 -8.09 -3.74 -17.78
C TYR A 67 -7.46 -5.07 -17.31
N ALA A 68 -6.73 -5.03 -16.19
CA ALA A 68 -6.09 -6.22 -15.63
C ALA A 68 -7.08 -7.04 -14.79
N PHE A 69 -6.83 -8.33 -14.71
CA PHE A 69 -7.60 -9.26 -13.89
C PHE A 69 -9.11 -9.21 -14.21
N ASP A 70 -9.96 -9.12 -13.19
CA ASP A 70 -11.41 -8.92 -13.27
C ASP A 70 -11.85 -7.48 -12.90
N TRP A 71 -10.92 -6.51 -12.88
CA TRP A 71 -11.14 -5.12 -12.45
C TRP A 71 -11.72 -4.27 -13.59
N SER A 72 -12.94 -4.58 -13.98
CA SER A 72 -13.61 -3.98 -15.16
C SER A 72 -13.86 -2.47 -15.06
N ASP A 73 -13.78 -1.89 -13.86
CA ASP A 73 -13.88 -0.46 -13.59
C ASP A 73 -12.54 0.30 -13.74
N THR A 74 -11.45 -0.42 -14.02
CA THR A 74 -10.10 0.14 -14.22
C THR A 74 -9.68 0.20 -15.68
N ARG A 75 -8.56 0.88 -15.94
CA ARG A 75 -7.90 0.93 -17.26
C ARG A 75 -6.38 0.84 -17.10
N ASP A 76 -5.77 -0.14 -17.78
CA ASP A 76 -4.34 -0.41 -17.69
C ASP A 76 -3.51 0.66 -18.36
N LEU A 77 -2.42 1.03 -17.71
CA LEU A 77 -1.46 2.00 -18.20
C LEU A 77 -0.42 1.37 -19.13
N ASN A 78 -0.07 2.10 -20.19
CA ASN A 78 0.85 1.67 -21.24
C ASN A 78 2.28 2.17 -20.99
N TYR A 79 3.05 1.45 -20.20
CA TYR A 79 4.45 1.78 -19.93
C TYR A 79 5.42 1.64 -21.11
N TRP A 80 4.97 1.25 -22.30
CA TRP A 80 5.74 1.38 -23.53
C TRP A 80 5.78 2.84 -24.03
N ASN A 81 4.87 3.69 -23.55
CA ASN A 81 4.85 5.11 -23.89
C ASN A 81 5.72 5.90 -22.89
N PRO A 82 6.86 6.50 -23.34
CA PRO A 82 7.75 7.23 -22.44
C PRO A 82 7.11 8.50 -21.85
N LEU A 83 6.15 9.12 -22.54
CA LEU A 83 5.45 10.31 -22.01
C LEU A 83 4.57 9.97 -20.81
N LEU A 84 4.11 8.71 -20.68
CA LEU A 84 3.45 8.24 -19.47
C LEU A 84 4.42 8.26 -18.28
N HIS A 85 5.67 7.80 -18.46
CA HIS A 85 6.68 7.83 -17.40
C HIS A 85 6.86 9.24 -16.85
N ASP A 86 7.08 10.23 -17.72
CA ASP A 86 7.27 11.62 -17.34
C ASP A 86 6.05 12.19 -16.64
N SER A 87 4.85 11.90 -17.15
CA SER A 87 3.60 12.37 -16.57
C SER A 87 3.35 11.79 -15.18
N MET A 88 3.61 10.50 -15.00
CA MET A 88 3.47 9.80 -13.72
C MET A 88 4.49 10.35 -12.68
N ILE A 89 5.75 10.48 -13.07
CA ILE A 89 6.81 11.04 -12.22
C ILE A 89 6.49 12.48 -11.81
N ASN A 90 6.03 13.31 -12.77
CA ASN A 90 5.66 14.70 -12.47
C ASN A 90 4.45 14.78 -11.51
N ALA A 91 3.47 13.90 -11.65
CA ALA A 91 2.37 13.82 -10.70
C ALA A 91 2.82 13.41 -9.28
N MET A 92 3.77 12.49 -9.16
CA MET A 92 4.36 12.15 -7.86
C MET A 92 5.18 13.32 -7.29
N LYS A 93 6.00 13.99 -8.11
CA LYS A 93 6.75 15.20 -7.70
C LYS A 93 5.82 16.31 -7.23
N PHE A 94 4.66 16.49 -7.86
CA PHE A 94 3.64 17.46 -7.44
C PHE A 94 3.25 17.25 -5.96
N TRP A 95 2.94 16.03 -5.54
CA TRP A 95 2.58 15.76 -4.14
C TRP A 95 3.73 16.03 -3.16
N LEU A 96 4.97 15.71 -3.54
CA LEU A 96 6.14 16.01 -2.70
C LEU A 96 6.37 17.51 -2.53
N THR A 97 6.20 18.30 -3.60
CA THR A 97 6.48 19.75 -3.57
C THR A 97 5.33 20.54 -2.95
N GLU A 98 4.09 20.25 -3.38
CA GLU A 98 2.91 21.01 -2.98
C GLU A 98 2.41 20.67 -1.58
N THR A 99 2.55 19.42 -1.17
CA THR A 99 1.93 18.94 0.07
C THR A 99 2.94 18.47 1.12
N LYS A 100 4.22 18.37 0.74
CA LYS A 100 5.34 17.98 1.61
C LYS A 100 5.19 16.60 2.26
N ILE A 101 4.48 15.69 1.63
CA ILE A 101 4.42 14.29 2.10
C ILE A 101 5.82 13.66 2.09
N ASP A 102 5.98 12.57 2.84
CA ASP A 102 7.28 11.94 3.05
C ASP A 102 7.53 10.75 2.12
N GLY A 103 6.55 10.34 1.35
CA GLY A 103 6.72 9.21 0.43
C GLY A 103 5.42 8.63 -0.08
N PHE A 104 5.53 7.39 -0.59
CA PHE A 104 4.43 6.69 -1.22
C PHE A 104 4.37 5.22 -0.81
N ARG A 105 3.14 4.69 -0.69
CA ARG A 105 2.85 3.26 -0.78
C ARG A 105 2.39 2.99 -2.21
N CYS A 106 3.12 2.19 -2.95
CA CYS A 106 2.81 1.93 -4.35
C CYS A 106 2.01 0.63 -4.48
N ASP A 107 0.76 0.79 -4.91
CA ASP A 107 -0.20 -0.28 -5.14
C ASP A 107 0.26 -1.22 -6.26
N VAL A 108 0.10 -2.54 -6.05
CA VAL A 108 0.52 -3.61 -6.98
C VAL A 108 1.81 -3.29 -7.74
N ALA A 109 2.82 -2.83 -7.00
CA ALA A 109 4.04 -2.24 -7.56
C ALA A 109 4.78 -3.18 -8.54
N ALA A 110 4.62 -4.49 -8.38
CA ALA A 110 5.23 -5.48 -9.26
C ALA A 110 4.64 -5.53 -10.68
N GLU A 111 3.45 -4.95 -10.89
CA GLU A 111 2.79 -4.89 -12.20
C GLU A 111 3.29 -3.73 -13.08
N ALA A 112 3.91 -2.71 -12.48
CA ALA A 112 4.61 -1.68 -13.24
C ALA A 112 6.08 -2.07 -13.49
N PRO A 113 6.69 -1.69 -14.64
CA PRO A 113 8.03 -2.16 -15.01
C PRO A 113 9.12 -1.76 -14.01
N ARG A 114 10.07 -2.66 -13.74
CA ARG A 114 11.25 -2.38 -12.90
C ARG A 114 12.00 -1.12 -13.36
N SER A 115 12.20 -0.96 -14.67
CA SER A 115 12.89 0.21 -15.25
C SER A 115 12.17 1.52 -14.98
N PHE A 116 10.84 1.50 -14.99
CA PHE A 116 10.05 2.66 -14.58
C PHE A 116 10.33 3.04 -13.12
N TRP A 117 10.25 2.09 -12.19
CA TRP A 117 10.49 2.37 -10.78
C TRP A 117 11.93 2.86 -10.51
N GLN A 118 12.93 2.26 -11.15
CA GLN A 118 14.32 2.72 -11.04
C GLN A 118 14.46 4.18 -11.44
N HIS A 119 13.91 4.56 -12.59
CA HIS A 119 13.92 5.95 -13.06
C HIS A 119 13.08 6.85 -12.15
N CYS A 120 11.86 6.45 -11.84
CA CYS A 120 10.93 7.22 -11.01
C CYS A 120 11.54 7.53 -9.63
N ILE A 121 12.04 6.53 -8.91
CA ILE A 121 12.60 6.72 -7.56
C ILE A 121 13.86 7.60 -7.62
N ALA A 122 14.72 7.44 -8.65
CA ALA A 122 15.86 8.32 -8.83
C ALA A 122 15.43 9.78 -9.02
N GLU A 123 14.42 10.04 -9.84
CA GLU A 123 13.87 11.36 -10.08
C GLU A 123 13.17 11.96 -8.85
N LEU A 124 12.44 11.16 -8.07
CA LEU A 124 11.82 11.61 -6.84
C LEU A 124 12.86 12.00 -5.77
N LYS A 125 13.97 11.27 -5.70
CA LYS A 125 15.10 11.59 -4.80
C LYS A 125 15.78 12.92 -5.12
N THR A 126 15.66 13.44 -6.33
CA THR A 126 16.15 14.80 -6.66
C THR A 126 15.33 15.89 -5.97
N VAL A 127 14.05 15.64 -5.70
CA VAL A 127 13.13 16.56 -5.00
C VAL A 127 13.17 16.33 -3.49
N LYS A 128 13.14 15.06 -3.07
CA LYS A 128 13.14 14.65 -1.65
C LYS A 128 14.14 13.51 -1.45
N PRO A 129 15.40 13.80 -1.10
CA PRO A 129 16.45 12.79 -0.95
C PRO A 129 16.14 11.69 0.08
N ASP A 130 15.36 12.02 1.12
CA ASP A 130 14.93 11.15 2.20
C ASP A 130 13.52 10.56 1.98
N ILE A 131 13.03 10.53 0.73
CA ILE A 131 11.71 9.96 0.40
C ILE A 131 11.60 8.51 0.86
N PHE A 132 10.45 8.14 1.43
CA PHE A 132 10.16 6.74 1.77
C PHE A 132 9.27 6.09 0.71
N MET A 133 9.68 4.91 0.24
CA MET A 133 8.97 4.15 -0.80
C MET A 133 8.62 2.76 -0.28
N LEU A 134 7.33 2.47 -0.17
CA LEU A 134 6.77 1.17 0.22
C LEU A 134 6.11 0.53 -1.00
N ALA A 135 6.50 -0.69 -1.34
CA ALA A 135 5.90 -1.44 -2.43
C ALA A 135 4.87 -2.45 -1.91
N GLU A 136 3.67 -2.44 -2.47
CA GLU A 136 2.83 -3.62 -2.41
C GLU A 136 3.31 -4.63 -3.43
N GLY A 137 3.88 -5.72 -2.92
CA GLY A 137 4.47 -6.81 -3.69
C GLY A 137 5.44 -7.60 -2.83
N ASP A 138 5.70 -8.84 -3.22
CA ASP A 138 6.60 -9.75 -2.49
C ASP A 138 7.65 -10.36 -3.44
N VAL A 139 8.33 -9.49 -4.19
CA VAL A 139 9.41 -9.85 -5.12
C VAL A 139 10.66 -9.01 -4.85
N ALA A 140 11.82 -9.67 -4.87
CA ALA A 140 13.09 -9.07 -4.43
C ALA A 140 13.51 -7.86 -5.28
N TRP A 141 13.26 -7.88 -6.59
CA TRP A 141 13.67 -6.80 -7.48
C TRP A 141 13.08 -5.42 -7.16
N LEU A 142 11.99 -5.36 -6.38
CA LEU A 142 11.44 -4.08 -5.90
C LEU A 142 12.47 -3.33 -5.04
N HIS A 143 13.18 -4.04 -4.17
CA HIS A 143 14.27 -3.44 -3.38
C HIS A 143 15.43 -2.97 -4.26
N ASP A 144 15.81 -3.76 -5.27
CA ASP A 144 16.82 -3.35 -6.25
C ASP A 144 16.38 -2.14 -7.10
N ALA A 145 15.07 -1.96 -7.28
CA ALA A 145 14.53 -0.79 -7.97
C ALA A 145 14.53 0.48 -7.11
N GLY A 146 14.82 0.36 -5.79
CA GLY A 146 14.97 1.48 -4.88
C GLY A 146 13.88 1.61 -3.81
N PHE A 147 12.93 0.67 -3.73
CA PHE A 147 11.96 0.62 -2.64
C PHE A 147 12.64 0.29 -1.31
N HIS A 148 12.26 1.00 -0.25
CA HIS A 148 12.81 0.82 1.09
C HIS A 148 12.19 -0.37 1.81
N ALA A 149 10.90 -0.62 1.57
CA ALA A 149 10.18 -1.74 2.15
C ALA A 149 9.19 -2.33 1.14
N SER A 150 8.83 -3.60 1.36
CA SER A 150 7.78 -4.28 0.61
C SER A 150 6.87 -5.09 1.53
N TYR A 151 5.69 -5.49 1.05
CA TYR A 151 4.75 -6.28 1.84
C TYR A 151 5.30 -7.67 2.14
N GLY A 152 5.03 -8.16 3.35
CA GLY A 152 5.39 -9.51 3.82
C GLY A 152 4.25 -10.53 3.62
N TRP A 153 3.73 -10.64 2.39
CA TRP A 153 2.57 -11.49 2.09
C TRP A 153 2.78 -12.97 2.42
N ASP A 154 3.98 -13.53 2.12
CA ASP A 154 4.27 -14.93 2.46
C ASP A 154 4.27 -15.16 3.97
N GLY A 155 4.87 -14.24 4.73
CA GLY A 155 4.85 -14.26 6.19
C GLY A 155 3.42 -14.19 6.75
N PHE A 156 2.61 -13.24 6.26
CA PHE A 156 1.22 -13.10 6.64
C PHE A 156 0.39 -14.37 6.34
N ALA A 157 0.54 -14.95 5.14
CA ALA A 157 -0.15 -16.18 4.77
C ALA A 157 0.17 -17.35 5.71
N LYS A 158 1.45 -17.47 6.14
CA LYS A 158 1.88 -18.49 7.08
C LYS A 158 1.41 -18.21 8.49
N MET A 159 1.44 -16.95 8.94
CA MET A 159 0.84 -16.56 10.23
C MET A 159 -0.66 -16.94 10.29
N LYS A 160 -1.43 -16.70 9.22
CA LYS A 160 -2.84 -17.12 9.15
C LYS A 160 -3.01 -18.64 9.33
N LYS A 161 -2.19 -19.45 8.66
CA LYS A 161 -2.25 -20.91 8.78
C LYS A 161 -1.96 -21.39 10.21
N VAL A 162 -0.94 -20.80 10.84
CA VAL A 162 -0.60 -21.12 12.24
C VAL A 162 -1.72 -20.69 13.18
N ALA A 163 -2.27 -19.49 12.99
CA ALA A 163 -3.37 -18.96 13.79
C ALA A 163 -4.64 -19.84 13.75
N LYS A 164 -4.90 -20.45 12.60
CA LYS A 164 -6.03 -21.37 12.39
C LYS A 164 -5.74 -22.82 12.81
N GLY A 165 -4.53 -23.13 13.27
CA GLY A 165 -4.11 -24.49 13.60
C GLY A 165 -3.88 -25.40 12.38
N GLU A 166 -3.79 -24.83 11.18
CA GLU A 166 -3.57 -25.54 9.91
C GLU A 166 -2.07 -25.87 9.68
N ALA A 167 -1.18 -25.21 10.42
CA ALA A 167 0.26 -25.42 10.35
C ALA A 167 0.94 -25.25 11.71
N SER A 168 2.07 -25.94 11.91
CA SER A 168 2.95 -25.72 13.05
C SER A 168 3.64 -24.37 12.95
N ALA A 169 3.94 -23.72 14.08
CA ALA A 169 4.71 -22.48 14.15
C ALA A 169 6.09 -22.58 13.48
N LYS A 170 6.67 -23.78 13.34
CA LYS A 170 7.93 -24.01 12.60
C LYS A 170 7.88 -23.55 11.14
N VAL A 171 6.69 -23.41 10.55
CA VAL A 171 6.56 -22.89 9.19
C VAL A 171 7.02 -21.43 9.09
N LEU A 172 7.01 -20.68 10.18
CA LEU A 172 7.46 -19.29 10.23
C LEU A 172 8.98 -19.17 10.03
N ASP A 173 9.75 -20.14 10.50
CA ASP A 173 11.20 -20.17 10.27
C ASP A 173 11.53 -20.26 8.77
N THR A 174 10.68 -20.95 7.99
CA THR A 174 10.88 -21.08 6.54
C THR A 174 10.72 -19.75 5.80
N VAL A 175 9.98 -18.79 6.37
CA VAL A 175 9.87 -17.43 5.81
C VAL A 175 11.20 -16.72 5.90
N LEU A 176 11.80 -16.70 7.10
CA LEU A 176 13.07 -16.03 7.33
C LEU A 176 14.21 -16.64 6.50
N LEU A 177 14.28 -17.97 6.43
CA LEU A 177 15.27 -18.66 5.59
C LEU A 177 15.14 -18.24 4.12
N LYS A 178 13.92 -18.27 3.58
CA LYS A 178 13.66 -17.85 2.20
C LYS A 178 14.01 -16.38 1.95
N LEU A 179 13.71 -15.51 2.91
CA LEU A 179 14.02 -14.09 2.77
C LEU A 179 15.53 -13.85 2.79
N ASP A 180 16.27 -14.52 3.70
CA ASP A 180 17.72 -14.42 3.79
C ASP A 180 18.44 -15.01 2.56
N GLU A 181 17.83 -15.96 1.84
CA GLU A 181 18.33 -16.51 0.58
C GLU A 181 18.02 -15.61 -0.63
N THR A 182 16.92 -14.84 -0.56
CA THR A 182 16.36 -14.14 -1.74
C THR A 182 16.68 -12.64 -1.75
N TYR A 183 16.78 -12.02 -0.58
CA TYR A 183 16.92 -10.58 -0.42
C TYR A 183 18.31 -10.21 0.12
N THR A 184 18.73 -8.96 -0.10
CA THR A 184 19.90 -8.40 0.57
C THR A 184 19.65 -8.29 2.09
N PRO A 185 20.68 -8.31 2.95
CA PRO A 185 20.49 -8.33 4.42
C PRO A 185 19.73 -7.15 5.01
N ASP A 186 19.63 -6.05 4.28
CA ASP A 186 18.97 -4.80 4.67
C ASP A 186 17.51 -4.67 4.18
N TYR A 187 16.95 -5.76 3.62
CA TYR A 187 15.52 -5.77 3.23
C TYR A 187 14.62 -5.42 4.41
N ILE A 188 13.51 -4.74 4.13
CA ILE A 188 12.46 -4.47 5.13
C ILE A 188 11.14 -5.02 4.59
N LYS A 189 10.45 -5.82 5.40
CA LYS A 189 9.12 -6.35 5.10
C LYS A 189 8.07 -5.72 6.00
N MET A 190 6.99 -5.21 5.40
CA MET A 190 5.84 -4.76 6.18
C MET A 190 4.99 -5.95 6.57
N TYR A 191 4.89 -6.19 7.89
CA TYR A 191 4.03 -7.24 8.45
C TYR A 191 2.82 -6.65 9.16
N PHE A 192 1.73 -7.41 9.14
CA PHE A 192 0.44 -7.01 9.67
C PHE A 192 -0.40 -8.22 10.07
N THR A 193 -1.42 -8.01 10.86
CA THR A 193 -2.47 -8.99 11.16
C THR A 193 -3.73 -8.73 10.36
N SER A 194 -3.93 -7.52 9.88
CA SER A 194 -4.97 -7.11 8.93
C SER A 194 -4.52 -5.88 8.15
N ASN A 195 -5.17 -5.60 7.04
CA ASN A 195 -5.08 -4.40 6.23
C ASN A 195 -6.43 -4.12 5.57
N HIS A 196 -6.52 -3.12 4.70
CA HIS A 196 -7.77 -2.74 4.03
C HIS A 196 -8.34 -3.87 3.15
N ASP A 197 -7.50 -4.65 2.48
CA ASP A 197 -7.95 -5.80 1.67
C ASP A 197 -8.40 -6.96 2.55
N GLU A 198 -7.56 -7.36 3.51
CA GLU A 198 -7.85 -8.49 4.39
C GLU A 198 -9.07 -8.23 5.27
N ASN A 199 -9.27 -7.00 5.74
CA ASN A 199 -10.48 -6.63 6.47
C ASN A 199 -11.72 -6.72 5.57
N SER A 200 -11.70 -6.09 4.39
CA SER A 200 -12.87 -6.03 3.49
C SER A 200 -13.26 -7.40 2.95
N TRP A 201 -12.30 -8.21 2.50
CA TRP A 201 -12.56 -9.51 1.87
C TRP A 201 -12.77 -10.64 2.88
N ASN A 202 -12.14 -10.59 4.04
CA ASN A 202 -12.27 -11.57 5.10
C ASN A 202 -13.31 -11.21 6.18
N LYS A 203 -14.05 -10.13 6.01
CA LYS A 203 -15.26 -9.70 6.73
C LYS A 203 -15.06 -9.19 8.15
N ALA A 204 -13.90 -9.36 8.77
CA ALA A 204 -13.67 -8.84 10.12
C ALA A 204 -12.19 -8.77 10.43
N ASP A 205 -11.82 -7.89 11.35
CA ASP A 205 -10.46 -7.73 11.83
C ASP A 205 -9.84 -9.06 12.28
N TYR A 206 -10.59 -9.87 13.01
CA TYR A 206 -10.13 -11.16 13.51
C TYR A 206 -10.42 -12.36 12.60
N ALA A 207 -11.00 -12.17 11.44
CA ALA A 207 -11.32 -13.29 10.55
C ALA A 207 -10.06 -14.06 10.12
N THR A 208 -8.94 -13.37 10.00
CA THR A 208 -7.65 -13.97 9.67
C THR A 208 -6.95 -14.60 10.86
N MET A 209 -7.09 -14.02 12.06
CA MET A 209 -6.46 -14.44 13.31
C MET A 209 -7.46 -14.35 14.47
N PRO A 210 -8.33 -15.34 14.64
CA PRO A 210 -9.52 -15.22 15.48
C PRO A 210 -9.22 -15.11 16.98
N GLY A 211 -9.98 -14.27 17.66
CA GLY A 211 -10.02 -14.17 19.11
C GLY A 211 -8.69 -13.76 19.75
N ALA A 212 -8.32 -14.42 20.85
CA ALA A 212 -7.08 -14.14 21.59
C ALA A 212 -5.80 -14.48 20.79
N VAL A 213 -5.90 -15.28 19.73
CA VAL A 213 -4.79 -15.64 18.86
C VAL A 213 -4.23 -14.41 18.12
N HIS A 214 -5.02 -13.34 17.98
CA HIS A 214 -4.55 -12.09 17.40
C HIS A 214 -3.30 -11.52 18.11
N ALA A 215 -3.29 -11.51 19.44
CA ALA A 215 -2.24 -10.85 20.21
C ALA A 215 -0.82 -11.37 19.94
N PRO A 216 -0.50 -12.68 19.97
CA PRO A 216 0.83 -13.16 19.63
C PRO A 216 1.26 -12.83 18.22
N PHE A 217 0.35 -12.82 17.24
CA PHE A 217 0.68 -12.45 15.86
C PHE A 217 0.83 -10.93 15.66
N ALA A 218 0.11 -10.10 16.43
CA ALA A 218 0.35 -8.68 16.49
C ALA A 218 1.75 -8.39 17.06
N VAL A 219 2.17 -9.07 18.13
CA VAL A 219 3.54 -8.97 18.66
C VAL A 219 4.55 -9.41 17.59
N LEU A 220 4.33 -10.57 16.96
CA LEU A 220 5.25 -11.09 15.95
C LEU A 220 5.42 -10.12 14.78
N SER A 221 4.32 -9.54 14.26
CA SER A 221 4.38 -8.58 13.15
C SER A 221 5.15 -7.31 13.50
N GLN A 222 5.27 -6.97 14.79
CA GLN A 222 5.98 -5.79 15.27
C GLN A 222 7.44 -6.05 15.65
N THR A 223 7.81 -7.31 15.89
CA THR A 223 9.13 -7.69 16.41
C THR A 223 9.91 -8.66 15.52
N TRP A 224 9.33 -9.09 14.41
CA TRP A 224 10.00 -10.01 13.50
C TRP A 224 11.21 -9.35 12.84
N LYS A 225 12.14 -10.17 12.34
CA LYS A 225 13.38 -9.67 11.69
C LYS A 225 13.05 -8.71 10.54
N ASN A 226 13.70 -7.55 10.52
CA ASN A 226 13.58 -6.53 9.47
C ASN A 226 12.14 -6.10 9.20
N THR A 227 11.35 -5.95 10.27
CA THR A 227 9.94 -5.58 10.15
C THR A 227 9.72 -4.07 10.03
N LEU A 228 8.75 -3.70 9.20
CA LEU A 228 7.98 -2.46 9.28
C LEU A 228 6.57 -2.86 9.72
N PRO A 229 6.16 -2.58 10.96
CA PRO A 229 4.85 -3.01 11.43
C PRO A 229 3.74 -2.13 10.87
N LEU A 230 2.59 -2.75 10.53
CA LEU A 230 1.36 -2.05 10.21
C LEU A 230 0.30 -2.36 11.27
N ILE A 231 -0.33 -1.30 11.79
CA ILE A 231 -1.58 -1.36 12.56
C ILE A 231 -2.66 -0.74 11.67
N TYR A 232 -3.62 -1.56 11.25
CA TYR A 232 -4.71 -1.08 10.40
C TYR A 232 -5.74 -0.31 11.24
N SER A 233 -6.27 0.78 10.70
CA SER A 233 -7.26 1.63 11.35
C SER A 233 -8.44 0.83 11.88
N GLY A 234 -8.76 1.01 13.17
CA GLY A 234 -9.81 0.28 13.88
C GLY A 234 -9.31 -0.90 14.71
N GLN A 235 -8.09 -1.40 14.50
CA GLN A 235 -7.53 -2.49 15.31
C GLN A 235 -7.33 -2.07 16.77
N GLU A 236 -7.08 -0.81 17.04
CA GLU A 236 -6.94 -0.22 18.37
C GLU A 236 -8.25 -0.09 19.13
N GLU A 237 -9.40 -0.09 18.42
CA GLU A 237 -10.73 0.10 19.00
C GLU A 237 -11.22 -1.09 19.87
N PRO A 238 -11.31 -2.38 19.51
CA PRO A 238 -11.21 -3.13 18.27
C PRO A 238 -12.46 -3.01 17.39
N PHE A 239 -12.28 -2.69 16.13
CA PHE A 239 -13.33 -2.76 15.13
C PHE A 239 -13.33 -4.16 14.51
N LEU A 240 -14.41 -4.92 14.72
CA LEU A 240 -14.47 -6.34 14.34
C LEU A 240 -15.25 -6.60 13.04
N ASP A 241 -15.97 -5.60 12.54
CA ASP A 241 -16.69 -5.70 11.28
C ASP A 241 -15.79 -5.40 10.09
N SER A 242 -16.16 -5.90 8.92
CA SER A 242 -15.49 -5.54 7.68
C SER A 242 -15.93 -4.15 7.24
N ILE A 243 -14.98 -3.39 6.69
CA ILE A 243 -15.26 -2.13 6.01
C ILE A 243 -15.62 -2.43 4.56
N SER A 244 -16.67 -1.77 4.04
CA SER A 244 -17.08 -1.95 2.65
C SER A 244 -15.95 -1.58 1.69
N PHE A 245 -15.65 -2.46 0.72
CA PHE A 245 -14.63 -2.20 -0.28
C PHE A 245 -15.05 -1.10 -1.29
N PHE A 246 -16.30 -1.10 -1.73
CA PHE A 246 -16.77 -0.21 -2.80
C PHE A 246 -17.57 1.01 -2.32
N TYR A 247 -18.05 0.99 -1.08
CA TYR A 247 -18.96 2.04 -0.60
C TYR A 247 -18.36 2.73 0.62
N LYS A 248 -18.79 3.99 0.83
CA LYS A 248 -18.44 4.75 2.04
C LYS A 248 -18.93 4.00 3.28
N ASP A 249 -18.04 3.84 4.25
CA ASP A 249 -18.32 3.16 5.50
C ASP A 249 -17.68 3.92 6.67
N THR A 250 -17.93 3.49 7.90
CA THR A 250 -17.54 4.23 9.10
C THR A 250 -16.96 3.29 10.14
N ILE A 251 -15.83 3.67 10.74
CA ILE A 251 -15.29 3.07 11.95
C ILE A 251 -15.70 3.92 13.14
N SER A 252 -16.42 3.33 14.09
CA SER A 252 -16.80 4.01 15.33
C SER A 252 -15.66 3.93 16.34
N PHE A 253 -14.87 4.99 16.44
CA PHE A 253 -13.83 5.12 17.44
C PHE A 253 -14.44 5.66 18.75
N SER A 254 -14.52 4.84 19.79
CA SER A 254 -15.16 5.24 21.06
C SER A 254 -14.46 4.74 22.32
N LYS A 255 -13.82 3.57 22.29
CA LYS A 255 -13.32 2.87 23.49
C LYS A 255 -11.81 2.69 23.49
N PHE A 256 -11.17 2.54 22.32
CA PHE A 256 -9.73 2.32 22.16
C PHE A 256 -9.17 1.22 23.07
N GLN A 257 -9.91 0.10 23.21
CA GLN A 257 -9.62 -0.94 24.19
C GLN A 257 -8.24 -1.59 24.03
N ARG A 258 -7.71 -1.64 22.80
CA ARG A 258 -6.39 -2.21 22.49
C ARG A 258 -5.30 -1.15 22.34
N ALA A 259 -5.62 0.14 22.38
CA ALA A 259 -4.60 1.18 22.29
C ALA A 259 -3.48 1.02 23.35
N PRO A 260 -3.77 0.66 24.64
CA PRO A 260 -2.71 0.38 25.60
C PRO A 260 -1.79 -0.78 25.20
N PHE A 261 -2.36 -1.84 24.59
CA PHE A 261 -1.58 -2.98 24.09
C PHE A 261 -0.62 -2.56 22.99
N TYR A 262 -1.13 -1.88 21.93
CA TYR A 262 -0.29 -1.40 20.83
C TYR A 262 0.72 -0.33 21.26
N LYS A 263 0.39 0.49 22.27
CA LYS A 263 1.33 1.48 22.81
C LYS A 263 2.51 0.84 23.54
N THR A 264 2.36 -0.38 24.01
CA THR A 264 3.41 -1.11 24.74
C THR A 264 4.36 -1.83 23.78
N LEU A 265 3.90 -2.15 22.59
CA LEU A 265 4.71 -2.74 21.51
C LEU A 265 5.59 -1.70 20.83
#